data_52ad8470b7a92f98c9cdbcca28d810f2
#
_entry.id   52ad8470b7a92f98c9cdbcca28d810f2
#
_cell.length_a   1.000
_cell.length_b   1.000
_cell.length_c   1.000
_cell.angle_alpha   90.00
_cell.angle_beta   90.00
_cell.angle_gamma   90.00
#
_symmetry.space_group_name_H-M   'P 1'
#
loop_
_entity.id
_entity.type
_entity.pdbx_description
1 polymer ?
#
loop_
_entity_poly.entity_id
_entity_poly.type
_entity_poly.pdbx_seq_one_letter_code
_entity_poly.pdbx_strand_id
1 'polypeptide(L)'
;MTDQPYVIWRFVAHDDEITRLIIAATCKTGGQVAHAEVPMRGGTVIGAFAEGGVQERPLNYDGGKFQFEQLIAIPVTAETQAAFEHYMRSPQVMGEQYDYFGLGDFVQLFGDWHQSHKVFCSALVTDAARWVKIFKHPLPIHAHGVSPVMLQQMALARDDALIITRDDPIFLAHIASEKRPGG
;
A
#
# COMPACT_ATOMS: atom_id res chain seq x y z
N MET A 1 19.63 1.36 19.15
CA MET A 1 18.57 1.17 18.12
C MET A 1 17.81 2.47 18.07
N THR A 2 17.69 3.10 16.92
CA THR A 2 17.01 4.39 16.77
C THR A 2 15.52 4.17 16.95
N ASP A 3 14.90 4.90 17.92
CA ASP A 3 13.45 4.91 18.15
C ASP A 3 12.69 5.62 16.97
N GLN A 4 13.26 5.60 15.79
CA GLN A 4 12.67 6.21 14.60
C GLN A 4 11.47 5.38 14.13
N PRO A 5 10.24 5.91 14.18
CA PRO A 5 9.07 5.24 13.64
C PRO A 5 9.07 5.24 12.10
N TYR A 6 8.51 4.19 11.52
CA TYR A 6 8.37 4.04 10.08
C TYR A 6 6.95 3.64 9.69
N VAL A 7 6.46 4.16 8.58
CA VAL A 7 5.38 3.55 7.80
C VAL A 7 6.05 2.71 6.72
N ILE A 8 5.68 1.44 6.63
CA ILE A 8 6.27 0.52 5.65
C ILE A 8 5.23 0.18 4.59
N TRP A 9 5.61 0.36 3.33
CA TRP A 9 4.80 -0.04 2.20
C TRP A 9 5.41 -1.29 1.56
N ARG A 10 4.56 -2.27 1.30
CA ARG A 10 4.91 -3.52 0.63
C ARG A 10 4.35 -3.51 -0.78
N PHE A 11 5.20 -3.71 -1.76
CA PHE A 11 4.87 -3.80 -3.17
C PHE A 11 5.12 -5.22 -3.64
N VAL A 12 4.10 -5.87 -4.21
CA VAL A 12 4.20 -7.27 -4.62
C VAL A 12 3.64 -7.50 -6.03
N ALA A 13 4.10 -8.58 -6.63
CA ALA A 13 3.49 -9.20 -7.79
C ALA A 13 3.38 -10.72 -7.56
N HIS A 14 2.17 -11.25 -7.69
CA HIS A 14 1.90 -12.68 -7.60
C HIS A 14 1.94 -13.33 -8.99
N ASP A 15 1.98 -14.64 -9.06
CA ASP A 15 1.89 -15.39 -10.33
C ASP A 15 0.43 -15.74 -10.65
N ASP A 16 -0.38 -14.71 -10.92
CA ASP A 16 -1.79 -14.84 -11.28
C ASP A 16 -2.17 -13.95 -12.48
N GLU A 17 -3.34 -14.20 -13.05
CA GLU A 17 -3.81 -13.48 -14.24
C GLU A 17 -4.10 -12.02 -13.97
N ILE A 18 -4.64 -11.68 -12.78
CA ILE A 18 -4.96 -10.30 -12.40
C ILE A 18 -3.67 -9.50 -12.28
N THR A 19 -2.65 -10.05 -11.63
CA THR A 19 -1.31 -9.46 -11.55
C THR A 19 -0.74 -9.16 -12.94
N ARG A 20 -0.81 -10.13 -13.87
CA ARG A 20 -0.32 -9.94 -15.24
C ARG A 20 -1.07 -8.84 -15.99
N LEU A 21 -2.38 -8.74 -15.81
CA LEU A 21 -3.20 -7.66 -16.40
C LEU A 21 -2.82 -6.30 -15.84
N ILE A 22 -2.67 -6.17 -14.52
CA ILE A 22 -2.27 -4.93 -13.87
C ILE A 22 -0.89 -4.49 -14.36
N ILE A 23 0.08 -5.41 -14.40
CA ILE A 23 1.43 -5.13 -14.91
C ILE A 23 1.37 -4.67 -16.38
N ALA A 24 0.63 -5.37 -17.22
CA ALA A 24 0.50 -5.00 -18.63
C ALA A 24 -0.14 -3.61 -18.81
N ALA A 25 -1.12 -3.27 -17.97
CA ALA A 25 -1.81 -1.99 -18.02
C ALA A 25 -0.98 -0.82 -17.48
N THR A 26 -0.20 -1.04 -16.41
CA THR A 26 0.44 0.04 -15.64
C THR A 26 1.93 0.15 -15.86
N CYS A 27 2.58 -0.91 -16.35
CA CYS A 27 4.04 -1.00 -16.44
C CYS A 27 4.60 -0.72 -17.84
N LYS A 28 4.02 0.20 -18.59
CA LYS A 28 4.60 0.69 -19.88
C LYS A 28 6.06 1.15 -19.73
N THR A 29 6.49 1.40 -18.50
CA THR A 29 7.84 1.83 -18.13
C THR A 29 8.72 0.73 -17.52
N GLY A 30 8.31 -0.55 -17.59
CA GLY A 30 9.12 -1.69 -17.14
C GLY A 30 9.00 -2.04 -15.65
N GLY A 31 7.96 -1.56 -14.95
CA GLY A 31 7.72 -1.94 -13.55
C GLY A 31 7.22 -3.40 -13.42
N GLN A 32 7.42 -3.99 -12.24
CA GLN A 32 7.01 -5.36 -11.91
C GLN A 32 5.98 -5.43 -10.78
N VAL A 33 5.39 -4.30 -10.40
CA VAL A 33 4.48 -4.19 -9.25
C VAL A 33 3.03 -4.22 -9.69
N ALA A 34 2.23 -5.08 -9.07
CA ALA A 34 0.80 -5.17 -9.33
C ALA A 34 -0.05 -4.83 -8.11
N HIS A 35 0.50 -4.91 -6.90
CA HIS A 35 -0.24 -4.71 -5.66
C HIS A 35 0.56 -3.90 -4.66
N ALA A 36 -0.12 -3.06 -3.90
CA ALA A 36 0.43 -2.28 -2.80
C ALA A 36 -0.36 -2.54 -1.52
N GLU A 37 0.34 -2.80 -0.45
CA GLU A 37 -0.22 -3.07 0.86
C GLU A 37 0.67 -2.55 1.97
N VAL A 38 0.17 -2.54 3.20
CA VAL A 38 0.85 -1.95 4.36
C VAL A 38 1.07 -3.02 5.43
N PRO A 39 2.31 -3.44 5.67
CA PRO A 39 2.66 -4.17 6.88
C PRO A 39 2.35 -3.35 8.12
N MET A 40 1.62 -3.95 9.04
CA MET A 40 1.14 -3.31 10.27
C MET A 40 1.90 -3.84 11.47
N ARG A 41 1.99 -3.04 12.51
CA ARG A 41 2.47 -3.51 13.80
C ARG A 41 1.60 -4.68 14.29
N GLY A 42 2.23 -5.69 14.89
CA GLY A 42 1.58 -6.93 15.28
C GLY A 42 1.57 -8.02 14.22
N GLY A 43 2.33 -7.85 13.11
CA GLY A 43 2.58 -8.92 12.13
C GLY A 43 1.41 -9.21 11.18
N THR A 44 0.59 -8.20 10.90
CA THR A 44 -0.47 -8.27 9.89
C THR A 44 -0.15 -7.35 8.70
N VAL A 45 -0.97 -7.40 7.68
CA VAL A 45 -0.90 -6.53 6.50
C VAL A 45 -2.31 -6.07 6.14
N ILE A 46 -2.46 -4.79 5.81
CA ILE A 46 -3.72 -4.24 5.29
C ILE A 46 -3.53 -3.87 3.81
N GLY A 47 -4.49 -4.29 3.00
CA GLY A 47 -4.57 -3.97 1.57
C GLY A 47 -6.00 -4.07 1.05
N ALA A 48 -6.23 -3.56 -0.17
CA ALA A 48 -7.47 -3.80 -0.90
C ALA A 48 -7.26 -5.00 -1.82
N PHE A 49 -7.96 -6.08 -1.54
CA PHE A 49 -7.83 -7.36 -2.25
C PHE A 49 -9.03 -7.58 -3.16
N ALA A 50 -8.80 -8.20 -4.31
CA ALA A 50 -9.84 -8.55 -5.26
C ALA A 50 -10.98 -9.32 -4.59
N GLU A 51 -10.64 -10.30 -3.76
CA GLU A 51 -11.61 -11.05 -2.97
C GLU A 51 -11.74 -10.44 -1.56
N GLY A 52 -12.91 -9.88 -1.26
CA GLY A 52 -13.28 -9.36 0.05
C GLY A 52 -12.93 -7.90 0.33
N GLY A 53 -12.39 -7.15 -0.64
CA GLY A 53 -12.14 -5.71 -0.48
C GLY A 53 -11.00 -5.39 0.47
N VAL A 54 -11.14 -4.32 1.26
CA VAL A 54 -10.11 -3.94 2.24
C VAL A 54 -10.15 -4.85 3.44
N GLN A 55 -9.02 -5.52 3.69
CA GLN A 55 -8.87 -6.51 4.76
C GLN A 55 -7.54 -6.39 5.48
N GLU A 56 -7.54 -6.75 6.75
CA GLU A 56 -6.33 -7.05 7.52
C GLU A 56 -6.10 -8.57 7.51
N ARG A 57 -4.96 -9.01 7.00
CA ARG A 57 -4.58 -10.43 6.85
C ARG A 57 -3.28 -10.71 7.62
N PRO A 58 -2.97 -11.97 7.96
CA PRO A 58 -1.64 -12.32 8.43
C PRO A 58 -0.56 -11.90 7.42
N LEU A 59 0.60 -11.43 7.86
CA LEU A 59 1.67 -10.94 6.97
C LEU A 59 2.13 -11.98 5.94
N ASN A 60 1.97 -13.27 6.26
CA ASN A 60 2.34 -14.40 5.40
C ASN A 60 1.14 -15.04 4.70
N TYR A 61 0.03 -14.33 4.52
CA TYR A 61 -1.21 -14.84 3.92
C TYR A 61 -1.00 -15.46 2.53
N ASP A 62 0.00 -14.98 1.80
CA ASP A 62 0.38 -15.45 0.47
C ASP A 62 1.35 -16.66 0.49
N GLY A 63 1.76 -17.10 1.69
CA GLY A 63 2.72 -18.19 1.86
C GLY A 63 4.08 -17.93 1.19
N GLY A 64 4.44 -16.67 0.92
CA GLY A 64 5.64 -16.28 0.20
C GLY A 64 5.58 -16.52 -1.31
N LYS A 65 4.41 -16.78 -1.86
CA LYS A 65 4.20 -17.03 -3.30
C LYS A 65 4.08 -15.73 -4.08
N PHE A 66 5.16 -14.99 -4.17
CA PHE A 66 5.26 -13.78 -4.99
C PHE A 66 6.49 -13.88 -5.92
N GLN A 67 6.36 -13.33 -7.12
CA GLN A 67 7.46 -13.21 -8.09
C GLN A 67 8.33 -12.00 -7.82
N PHE A 68 7.73 -10.97 -7.21
CA PHE A 68 8.40 -9.74 -6.84
C PHE A 68 7.88 -9.26 -5.49
N GLU A 69 8.79 -8.83 -4.62
CA GLU A 69 8.49 -8.11 -3.38
C GLU A 69 9.50 -7.00 -3.18
N GLN A 70 9.00 -5.83 -2.80
CA GLN A 70 9.82 -4.73 -2.32
C GLN A 70 9.17 -4.07 -1.12
N LEU A 71 9.95 -3.88 -0.06
CA LEU A 71 9.56 -3.16 1.12
C LEU A 71 10.23 -1.78 1.11
N ILE A 72 9.44 -0.73 1.32
CA ILE A 72 9.94 0.65 1.42
C ILE A 72 9.52 1.20 2.78
N ALA A 73 10.51 1.51 3.61
CA ALA A 73 10.31 2.14 4.91
C ALA A 73 10.44 3.66 4.77
N ILE A 74 9.42 4.36 5.20
CA ILE A 74 9.33 5.83 5.17
C ILE A 74 9.40 6.31 6.62
N PRO A 75 10.44 7.09 7.00
CA PRO A 75 10.54 7.62 8.35
C PRO A 75 9.44 8.66 8.59
N VAL A 76 8.80 8.56 9.73
CA VAL A 76 7.71 9.46 10.15
C VAL A 76 7.82 9.76 11.65
N THR A 77 6.98 10.66 12.16
CA THR A 77 6.84 10.80 13.62
C THR A 77 5.97 9.68 14.19
N ALA A 78 6.04 9.46 15.50
CA ALA A 78 5.19 8.47 16.17
C ALA A 78 3.69 8.79 16.02
N GLU A 79 3.34 10.08 16.05
CA GLU A 79 1.98 10.55 15.83
C GLU A 79 1.50 10.27 14.40
N THR A 80 2.36 10.51 13.40
CA THR A 80 2.05 10.24 11.99
C THR A 80 1.86 8.74 11.78
N GLN A 81 2.73 7.88 12.34
CA GLN A 81 2.59 6.44 12.27
C GLN A 81 1.26 5.98 12.89
N ALA A 82 0.96 6.45 14.10
CA ALA A 82 -0.27 6.10 14.79
C ALA A 82 -1.53 6.56 14.02
N ALA A 83 -1.51 7.78 13.47
CA ALA A 83 -2.61 8.30 12.66
C ALA A 83 -2.79 7.51 11.36
N PHE A 84 -1.70 7.13 10.69
CA PHE A 84 -1.73 6.31 9.48
C PHE A 84 -2.35 4.94 9.76
N GLU A 85 -1.90 4.25 10.81
CA GLU A 85 -2.45 2.95 11.20
C GLU A 85 -3.92 3.05 11.64
N HIS A 86 -4.28 4.13 12.34
CA HIS A 86 -5.68 4.38 12.71
C HIS A 86 -6.56 4.55 11.47
N TYR A 87 -6.11 5.33 10.47
CA TYR A 87 -6.82 5.48 9.21
C TYR A 87 -7.02 4.12 8.52
N MET A 88 -5.96 3.34 8.35
CA MET A 88 -6.00 2.04 7.69
C MET A 88 -6.96 1.06 8.36
N ARG A 89 -7.11 1.14 9.69
CA ARG A 89 -8.02 0.29 10.48
C ARG A 89 -9.39 0.91 10.74
N SER A 90 -9.67 2.09 10.20
CA SER A 90 -10.96 2.74 10.45
C SER A 90 -12.12 1.94 9.85
N PRO A 91 -13.32 1.94 10.48
CA PRO A 91 -14.47 1.23 9.96
C PRO A 91 -14.87 1.66 8.55
N GLN A 92 -14.63 2.92 8.18
CA GLN A 92 -14.89 3.45 6.84
C GLN A 92 -14.01 2.75 5.80
N VAL A 93 -12.72 2.60 6.09
CA VAL A 93 -11.74 1.96 5.19
C VAL A 93 -11.94 0.45 5.13
N MET A 94 -12.09 -0.22 6.29
CA MET A 94 -12.23 -1.68 6.37
C MET A 94 -13.54 -2.21 5.78
N GLY A 95 -14.52 -1.34 5.51
CA GLY A 95 -15.79 -1.70 4.85
C GLY A 95 -15.78 -1.54 3.34
N GLU A 96 -14.72 -0.98 2.76
CA GLU A 96 -14.68 -0.70 1.33
C GLU A 96 -14.48 -1.96 0.48
N GLN A 97 -15.18 -2.01 -0.65
CA GLN A 97 -15.05 -3.09 -1.63
C GLN A 97 -13.93 -2.79 -2.63
N TYR A 98 -13.41 -3.84 -3.25
CA TYR A 98 -12.42 -3.69 -4.32
C TYR A 98 -13.04 -3.10 -5.59
N ASP A 99 -12.36 -2.08 -6.17
CA ASP A 99 -12.80 -1.44 -7.41
C ASP A 99 -12.22 -2.12 -8.65
N TYR A 100 -12.91 -3.14 -9.14
CA TYR A 100 -12.52 -3.81 -10.38
C TYR A 100 -12.66 -2.90 -11.62
N PHE A 101 -13.60 -1.95 -11.60
CA PHE A 101 -13.82 -1.06 -12.73
C PHE A 101 -12.76 0.02 -12.80
N GLY A 102 -12.28 0.52 -11.65
CA GLY A 102 -11.15 1.44 -11.59
C GLY A 102 -9.85 0.89 -12.16
N LEU A 103 -9.69 -0.43 -12.24
CA LEU A 103 -8.57 -1.03 -13.00
C LEU A 103 -8.68 -0.73 -14.49
N GLY A 104 -9.88 -0.59 -15.05
CA GLY A 104 -10.11 -0.24 -16.45
C GLY A 104 -9.62 1.17 -16.80
N ASP A 105 -9.61 2.09 -15.85
CA ASP A 105 -9.13 3.46 -16.05
C ASP A 105 -7.62 3.51 -16.32
N PHE A 106 -6.83 2.60 -15.74
CA PHE A 106 -5.40 2.49 -16.06
C PHE A 106 -5.12 2.05 -17.50
N VAL A 107 -6.07 1.34 -18.11
CA VAL A 107 -5.94 0.85 -19.49
C VAL A 107 -6.47 1.88 -20.48
N GLN A 108 -7.05 3.00 -20.02
CA GLN A 108 -7.68 4.06 -20.82
C GLN A 108 -8.78 3.52 -21.77
N LEU A 109 -9.42 2.42 -21.39
CA LEU A 109 -10.43 1.79 -22.26
C LEU A 109 -11.82 2.43 -22.15
N PHE A 110 -12.15 3.09 -21.01
CA PHE A 110 -13.56 3.43 -20.74
C PHE A 110 -13.80 4.81 -20.09
N GLY A 111 -12.80 5.66 -19.88
CA GLY A 111 -12.97 6.94 -19.20
C GLY A 111 -13.08 6.81 -17.68
N ASP A 112 -13.52 7.85 -17.00
CA ASP A 112 -13.59 7.92 -15.53
C ASP A 112 -14.78 7.11 -14.98
N TRP A 113 -14.58 5.81 -14.79
CA TRP A 113 -15.61 4.85 -14.30
C TRP A 113 -15.50 4.53 -12.82
N HIS A 114 -14.79 5.36 -12.09
CA HIS A 114 -14.64 5.18 -10.65
C HIS A 114 -16.00 5.07 -9.93
N GLN A 115 -16.18 3.99 -9.16
CA GLN A 115 -17.38 3.80 -8.33
C GLN A 115 -17.10 4.33 -6.91
N SER A 116 -17.98 5.23 -6.43
CA SER A 116 -17.96 5.67 -5.04
C SER A 116 -18.05 4.47 -4.08
N HIS A 117 -17.28 4.47 -3.00
CA HIS A 117 -17.17 3.39 -2.00
C HIS A 117 -16.45 2.13 -2.48
N LYS A 118 -15.64 2.21 -3.52
CA LYS A 118 -14.72 1.15 -3.95
C LYS A 118 -13.31 1.70 -4.07
N VAL A 119 -12.35 0.88 -3.70
CA VAL A 119 -10.94 1.25 -3.70
C VAL A 119 -10.08 0.13 -4.25
N PHE A 120 -9.00 0.45 -4.91
CA PHE A 120 -7.94 -0.50 -5.23
C PHE A 120 -6.68 -0.24 -4.39
N CYS A 121 -5.78 -1.19 -4.36
CA CYS A 121 -4.68 -1.26 -3.39
C CYS A 121 -3.83 0.01 -3.29
N SER A 122 -3.38 0.57 -4.41
CA SER A 122 -2.55 1.79 -4.39
C SER A 122 -3.34 3.06 -4.05
N ALA A 123 -4.64 3.13 -4.40
CA ALA A 123 -5.50 4.24 -3.99
C ALA A 123 -5.65 4.27 -2.48
N LEU A 124 -5.91 3.13 -1.84
CA LEU A 124 -6.00 3.00 -0.39
C LEU A 124 -4.75 3.55 0.32
N VAL A 125 -3.57 3.09 -0.10
CA VAL A 125 -2.30 3.53 0.49
C VAL A 125 -2.04 5.01 0.22
N THR A 126 -2.41 5.50 -0.98
CA THR A 126 -2.27 6.92 -1.35
C THR A 126 -3.17 7.81 -0.50
N ASP A 127 -4.42 7.41 -0.25
CA ASP A 127 -5.35 8.18 0.58
C ASP A 127 -4.88 8.23 2.04
N ALA A 128 -4.43 7.10 2.59
CA ALA A 128 -3.82 7.07 3.91
C ALA A 128 -2.60 8.01 4.00
N ALA A 129 -1.71 7.96 3.00
CA ALA A 129 -0.53 8.82 2.96
C ALA A 129 -0.87 10.31 2.83
N ARG A 130 -1.94 10.65 2.11
CA ARG A 130 -2.47 12.02 2.03
C ARG A 130 -3.06 12.47 3.35
N TRP A 131 -3.85 11.64 3.98
CA TRP A 131 -4.48 11.94 5.26
C TRP A 131 -3.46 12.38 6.30
N VAL A 132 -2.34 11.66 6.42
CA VAL A 132 -1.28 11.97 7.38
C VAL A 132 -0.15 12.83 6.80
N LYS A 133 -0.29 13.34 5.58
CA LYS A 133 0.67 14.23 4.92
C LYS A 133 2.08 13.66 4.79
N ILE A 134 2.20 12.36 4.46
CA ILE A 134 3.50 11.73 4.17
C ILE A 134 4.21 12.43 3.01
N PHE A 135 3.46 12.87 1.99
CA PHE A 135 4.01 13.68 0.89
C PHE A 135 4.07 15.15 1.27
N LYS A 136 5.23 15.79 1.07
CA LYS A 136 5.46 17.22 1.37
C LYS A 136 4.54 18.16 0.56
N HIS A 137 4.18 17.73 -0.65
CA HIS A 137 3.30 18.50 -1.54
C HIS A 137 2.02 17.72 -1.83
N PRO A 138 0.89 18.40 -2.00
CA PRO A 138 -0.32 17.75 -2.48
C PRO A 138 -0.07 17.06 -3.81
N LEU A 139 -0.53 15.82 -3.91
CA LEU A 139 -0.44 15.11 -5.19
C LEU A 139 -1.43 15.75 -6.18
N PRO A 140 -0.99 16.08 -7.41
CA PRO A 140 -1.83 16.74 -8.40
C PRO A 140 -2.91 15.84 -9.01
N ILE A 141 -2.91 14.56 -8.64
CA ILE A 141 -3.84 13.54 -9.14
C ILE A 141 -4.65 12.96 -7.99
N HIS A 142 -5.86 12.51 -8.28
CA HIS A 142 -6.67 11.77 -7.31
C HIS A 142 -6.00 10.44 -6.96
N ALA A 143 -6.25 9.91 -5.75
CA ALA A 143 -5.65 8.65 -5.31
C ALA A 143 -5.99 7.49 -6.27
N HIS A 144 -7.20 7.48 -6.82
CA HIS A 144 -7.64 6.51 -7.82
C HIS A 144 -6.87 6.56 -9.15
N GLY A 145 -6.18 7.66 -9.44
CA GLY A 145 -5.26 7.76 -10.58
C GLY A 145 -3.85 7.26 -10.31
N VAL A 146 -3.55 6.83 -9.09
CA VAL A 146 -2.21 6.36 -8.70
C VAL A 146 -2.11 4.85 -8.84
N SER A 147 -1.39 4.37 -9.85
CA SER A 147 -1.12 2.93 -10.00
C SER A 147 -0.12 2.42 -8.94
N PRO A 148 -0.04 1.10 -8.69
CA PRO A 148 0.95 0.54 -7.76
C PRO A 148 2.39 0.92 -8.12
N VAL A 149 2.73 0.94 -9.41
CA VAL A 149 4.06 1.38 -9.90
C VAL A 149 4.29 2.87 -9.65
N MET A 150 3.30 3.71 -9.89
CA MET A 150 3.42 5.16 -9.59
C MET A 150 3.63 5.39 -8.10
N LEU A 151 2.87 4.71 -7.23
CA LEU A 151 3.02 4.82 -5.79
C LEU A 151 4.42 4.37 -5.34
N GLN A 152 4.93 3.26 -5.90
CA GLN A 152 6.29 2.79 -5.64
C GLN A 152 7.33 3.84 -6.04
N GLN A 153 7.22 4.41 -7.25
CA GLN A 153 8.13 5.45 -7.73
C GLN A 153 8.07 6.71 -6.87
N MET A 154 6.86 7.10 -6.43
CA MET A 154 6.69 8.24 -5.52
C MET A 154 7.34 7.99 -4.16
N ALA A 155 7.27 6.76 -3.64
CA ALA A 155 7.97 6.39 -2.42
C ALA A 155 9.49 6.46 -2.60
N LEU A 156 10.00 5.89 -3.70
CA LEU A 156 11.44 5.87 -4.01
C LEU A 156 12.02 7.25 -4.35
N ALA A 157 11.17 8.19 -4.79
CA ALA A 157 11.60 9.57 -5.05
C ALA A 157 11.81 10.40 -3.77
N ARG A 158 11.51 9.86 -2.60
CA ARG A 158 11.82 10.51 -1.33
C ARG A 158 13.27 10.26 -0.93
N ASP A 159 13.98 11.33 -0.60
CA ASP A 159 15.40 11.26 -0.18
C ASP A 159 15.61 10.47 1.12
N ASP A 160 14.55 10.35 1.95
CA ASP A 160 14.58 9.71 3.26
C ASP A 160 13.97 8.29 3.27
N ALA A 161 13.46 7.79 2.16
CA ALA A 161 12.92 6.44 2.05
C ALA A 161 14.04 5.40 1.99
N LEU A 162 13.81 4.26 2.64
CA LEU A 162 14.76 3.16 2.69
C LEU A 162 14.15 1.93 2.02
N ILE A 163 14.88 1.33 1.09
CA ILE A 163 14.55 -0.02 0.61
C ILE A 163 15.09 -1.01 1.63
N ILE A 164 14.20 -1.84 2.16
CA ILE A 164 14.53 -2.81 3.21
C ILE A 164 14.12 -4.22 2.80
N THR A 165 14.56 -5.23 3.53
CA THR A 165 14.15 -6.63 3.38
C THR A 165 13.37 -7.10 4.60
N ARG A 166 12.78 -8.29 4.53
CA ARG A 166 12.08 -8.89 5.69
C ARG A 166 13.00 -9.18 6.88
N ASP A 167 14.30 -9.36 6.64
CA ASP A 167 15.31 -9.60 7.68
C ASP A 167 15.92 -8.31 8.23
N ASP A 168 15.55 -7.15 7.67
CA ASP A 168 16.05 -5.86 8.14
C ASP A 168 15.55 -5.57 9.56
N PRO A 169 16.45 -5.10 10.46
CA PRO A 169 16.06 -4.75 11.82
C PRO A 169 14.91 -3.75 11.91
N ILE A 170 14.76 -2.84 10.94
CA ILE A 170 13.64 -1.90 10.88
C ILE A 170 12.33 -2.66 10.69
N PHE A 171 12.28 -3.61 9.75
CA PHE A 171 11.10 -4.41 9.50
C PHE A 171 10.74 -5.29 10.69
N LEU A 172 11.73 -6.02 11.22
CA LEU A 172 11.53 -6.90 12.37
C LEU A 172 11.05 -6.14 13.60
N ALA A 173 11.63 -4.98 13.89
CA ALA A 173 11.18 -4.12 14.99
C ALA A 173 9.76 -3.58 14.77
N HIS A 174 9.42 -3.22 13.53
CA HIS A 174 8.08 -2.73 13.18
C HIS A 174 7.02 -3.80 13.43
N ILE A 175 7.18 -5.00 12.91
CA ILE A 175 6.19 -6.08 13.05
C ILE A 175 6.12 -6.66 14.46
N ALA A 176 7.25 -6.64 15.22
CA ALA A 176 7.29 -7.11 16.60
C ALA A 176 6.71 -6.09 17.60
N SER A 177 6.62 -4.83 17.24
CA SER A 177 6.05 -3.81 18.12
C SER A 177 4.56 -4.11 18.34
N GLU A 178 4.18 -4.25 19.62
CA GLU A 178 2.81 -4.56 19.98
C GLU A 178 1.87 -3.46 19.47
N LYS A 179 0.72 -3.89 18.97
CA LYS A 179 -0.44 -3.05 18.76
C LYS A 179 -0.76 -2.40 20.11
N ARG A 180 -0.46 -1.11 20.31
CA ARG A 180 -0.92 -0.45 21.54
C ARG A 180 -2.43 -0.67 21.62
N PRO A 181 -2.94 -1.28 22.74
CA PRO A 181 -4.36 -1.41 22.91
C PRO A 181 -4.94 0.02 22.82
N GLY A 182 -5.98 0.14 22.02
CA GLY A 182 -6.54 1.38 21.56
C GLY A 182 -6.73 2.40 22.69
N GLY A 183 -6.25 3.63 22.43
CA GLY A 183 -6.76 4.78 23.13
C GLY A 183 -8.17 5.05 22.66
#